data_d8bdf0af78615a8c9b42ad02e80938cd
#
_entry.id   d8bdf0af78615a8c9b42ad02e80938cd
#
_cell.length_a   1.000
_cell.length_b   1.000
_cell.length_c   1.000
_cell.angle_alpha   90.00
_cell.angle_beta   90.00
_cell.angle_gamma   90.00
#
_symmetry.space_group_name_H-M   'P 1'
#
loop_
_entity.id
_entity.type
_entity.pdbx_description
1 polymer ?
#
loop_
_entity_poly.entity_id
_entity_poly.type
_entity_poly.pdbx_seq_one_letter_code
_entity_poly.pdbx_strand_id
1 'polypeptide(L)'
;MSNENAGVPALEAPAPPGESHSRVALTQEAVDLLVELVGVHGPLMFHQSGGCCDGSAPMCYPAGEFLTGDSDVLLGVFTLPEVEEAAAQCEFWMSKAQFEYWKHTHITVDVVKGRGSGFSVESPTGRRFLIRSRLMKS
;
A
#
# COMPACT_ATOMS: atom_id res chain seq x y z
N MET A 1 -11.85 -22.40 -5.48
CA MET A 1 -12.52 -21.30 -6.16
C MET A 1 -11.51 -20.24 -6.54
N SER A 2 -11.44 -19.89 -7.81
CA SER A 2 -10.54 -18.84 -8.21
C SER A 2 -11.08 -17.49 -7.69
N ASN A 3 -10.18 -16.66 -7.18
CA ASN A 3 -10.53 -15.32 -6.78
C ASN A 3 -10.41 -14.42 -8.00
N GLU A 4 -11.52 -14.17 -8.68
CA GLU A 4 -11.54 -13.37 -9.89
C GLU A 4 -11.08 -11.93 -9.65
N ASN A 5 -11.14 -11.47 -8.40
CA ASN A 5 -10.74 -10.11 -8.04
C ASN A 5 -9.30 -10.00 -7.52
N ALA A 6 -8.56 -11.13 -7.50
CA ALA A 6 -7.19 -11.11 -7.02
C ALA A 6 -6.33 -10.17 -7.86
N GLY A 7 -5.75 -9.16 -7.23
CA GLY A 7 -4.90 -8.20 -7.90
C GLY A 7 -5.62 -7.15 -8.75
N VAL A 8 -6.95 -7.15 -8.76
CA VAL A 8 -7.70 -6.16 -9.53
C VAL A 8 -7.74 -4.84 -8.76
N PRO A 9 -7.22 -3.74 -9.33
CA PRO A 9 -7.27 -2.44 -8.66
C PRO A 9 -8.71 -1.95 -8.48
N ALA A 10 -9.04 -1.51 -7.27
CA ALA A 10 -10.33 -0.91 -6.96
C ALA A 10 -10.20 0.56 -6.59
N LEU A 11 -9.05 0.97 -6.07
CA LEU A 11 -8.78 2.35 -5.69
C LEU A 11 -7.36 2.69 -6.10
N GLU A 12 -7.18 3.63 -7.00
CA GLU A 12 -5.85 4.07 -7.40
C GLU A 12 -5.48 5.38 -6.72
N ALA A 13 -4.22 5.51 -6.35
CA ALA A 13 -3.70 6.79 -5.90
C ALA A 13 -3.46 7.68 -7.12
N PRO A 14 -3.66 9.01 -7.00
CA PRO A 14 -3.31 9.91 -8.10
C PRO A 14 -1.83 9.81 -8.47
N ALA A 15 -1.51 10.17 -9.70
CA ALA A 15 -0.12 10.20 -10.14
C ALA A 15 0.71 11.13 -9.23
N PRO A 16 1.96 10.74 -8.92
CA PRO A 16 2.84 11.63 -8.16
C PRO A 16 3.10 12.95 -8.91
N PRO A 17 3.46 14.01 -8.20
CA PRO A 17 3.77 15.30 -8.85
C PRO A 17 4.81 15.13 -9.95
N GLY A 18 4.52 15.70 -11.12
CA GLY A 18 5.42 15.61 -12.28
C GLY A 18 5.27 14.35 -13.11
N GLU A 19 4.39 13.42 -12.70
CA GLU A 19 4.14 12.18 -13.44
C GLU A 19 2.73 12.16 -14.00
N SER A 20 2.51 11.37 -15.04
CA SER A 20 1.22 11.29 -15.71
C SER A 20 0.44 10.01 -15.39
N HIS A 21 1.05 9.07 -14.68
CA HIS A 21 0.43 7.77 -14.37
C HIS A 21 0.46 7.46 -12.89
N SER A 22 -0.64 6.86 -12.40
CA SER A 22 -0.67 6.32 -11.06
C SER A 22 0.39 5.23 -10.93
N ARG A 23 1.02 5.13 -9.75
CA ARG A 23 2.03 4.12 -9.48
C ARG A 23 1.56 3.03 -8.54
N VAL A 24 0.48 3.28 -7.79
CA VAL A 24 0.05 2.35 -6.75
C VAL A 24 -1.47 2.36 -6.62
N ALA A 25 -2.02 1.18 -6.37
CA ALA A 25 -3.46 0.98 -6.19
C ALA A 25 -3.71 0.00 -5.06
N LEU A 26 -4.96 -0.07 -4.61
CA LEU A 26 -5.44 -1.03 -3.62
C LEU A 26 -6.50 -1.90 -4.26
N THR A 27 -6.52 -3.18 -3.91
CA THR A 27 -7.67 -4.03 -4.24
C THR A 27 -8.82 -3.67 -3.29
N GLN A 28 -10.04 -4.16 -3.59
CA GLN A 28 -11.18 -3.91 -2.71
C GLN A 28 -10.94 -4.52 -1.34
N GLU A 29 -10.33 -5.72 -1.27
CA GLU A 29 -10.00 -6.36 -0.01
C GLU A 29 -9.02 -5.50 0.81
N ALA A 30 -8.06 -4.86 0.14
CA ALA A 30 -7.12 -3.98 0.82
C ALA A 30 -7.81 -2.71 1.34
N VAL A 31 -8.72 -2.14 0.54
CA VAL A 31 -9.52 -1.00 0.98
C VAL A 31 -10.32 -1.36 2.22
N ASP A 32 -11.01 -2.50 2.18
CA ASP A 32 -11.87 -2.93 3.29
C ASP A 32 -11.06 -3.14 4.56
N LEU A 33 -9.90 -3.79 4.45
CA LEU A 33 -9.03 -4.00 5.61
C LEU A 33 -8.50 -2.68 6.17
N LEU A 34 -8.09 -1.77 5.30
CA LEU A 34 -7.60 -0.46 5.75
C LEU A 34 -8.68 0.34 6.46
N VAL A 35 -9.90 0.33 5.94
CA VAL A 35 -11.03 1.02 6.59
C VAL A 35 -11.25 0.46 7.99
N GLU A 36 -11.21 -0.87 8.14
CA GLU A 36 -11.33 -1.54 9.44
C GLU A 36 -10.20 -1.11 10.38
N LEU A 37 -8.96 -1.12 9.89
CA LEU A 37 -7.79 -0.78 10.70
C LEU A 37 -7.76 0.69 11.11
N VAL A 38 -8.20 1.59 10.23
CA VAL A 38 -8.30 3.01 10.55
C VAL A 38 -9.26 3.23 11.72
N GLY A 39 -10.34 2.44 11.78
CA GLY A 39 -11.30 2.52 12.89
C GLY A 39 -10.69 2.19 14.24
N VAL A 40 -9.60 1.40 14.25
CA VAL A 40 -8.91 1.01 15.47
C VAL A 40 -7.68 1.88 15.76
N HIS A 41 -6.92 2.20 14.73
CA HIS A 41 -5.60 2.81 14.87
C HIS A 41 -5.53 4.28 14.43
N GLY A 42 -6.57 4.81 13.80
CA GLY A 42 -6.53 6.15 13.21
C GLY A 42 -5.82 6.13 11.85
N PRO A 43 -5.32 7.29 11.39
CA PRO A 43 -4.67 7.37 10.07
C PRO A 43 -3.51 6.41 9.93
N LEU A 44 -3.36 5.82 8.74
CA LEU A 44 -2.35 4.81 8.47
C LEU A 44 -1.44 5.23 7.32
N MET A 45 -0.30 4.56 7.20
CA MET A 45 0.63 4.72 6.10
C MET A 45 1.29 3.39 5.78
N PHE A 46 1.81 3.26 4.56
CA PHE A 46 2.62 2.11 4.15
C PHE A 46 4.06 2.52 3.93
N HIS A 47 4.97 1.59 4.18
CA HIS A 47 6.37 1.73 3.78
C HIS A 47 6.90 0.39 3.29
N GLN A 48 7.46 0.38 2.09
CA GLN A 48 8.11 -0.79 1.49
C GLN A 48 9.62 -0.58 1.56
N SER A 49 10.27 -1.25 2.51
CA SER A 49 11.71 -1.11 2.74
C SER A 49 12.54 -2.21 2.08
N GLY A 50 11.92 -3.36 1.83
CA GLY A 50 12.62 -4.51 1.23
C GLY A 50 11.68 -5.32 0.36
N GLY A 51 12.22 -6.33 -0.31
CA GLY A 51 11.44 -7.17 -1.21
C GLY A 51 11.43 -6.62 -2.64
N CYS A 52 11.83 -7.46 -3.59
CA CYS A 52 11.96 -7.06 -4.99
C CYS A 52 10.99 -7.79 -5.91
N CYS A 53 10.06 -8.57 -5.36
CA CYS A 53 9.19 -9.46 -6.15
C CYS A 53 7.76 -9.38 -5.67
N ASP A 54 6.83 -9.80 -6.53
CA ASP A 54 5.44 -9.98 -6.15
C ASP A 54 5.34 -10.85 -4.91
N GLY A 55 4.38 -10.55 -4.06
CA GLY A 55 4.21 -11.27 -2.79
C GLY A 55 4.94 -10.63 -1.62
N SER A 56 5.81 -9.63 -1.86
CA SER A 56 6.44 -8.86 -0.80
C SER A 56 5.38 -8.15 0.02
N ALA A 57 5.60 -8.05 1.34
CA ALA A 57 4.65 -7.42 2.24
C ALA A 57 5.11 -6.02 2.62
N PRO A 58 4.39 -4.97 2.18
CA PRO A 58 4.68 -3.64 2.69
C PRO A 58 4.25 -3.58 4.15
N MET A 59 4.99 -2.82 4.95
CA MET A 59 4.61 -2.59 6.35
C MET A 59 3.55 -1.50 6.41
N CYS A 60 2.54 -1.72 7.25
CA CYS A 60 1.51 -0.72 7.52
C CYS A 60 1.71 -0.19 8.94
N TYR A 61 1.80 1.13 9.07
CA TYR A 61 2.06 1.80 10.35
C TYR A 61 0.98 2.84 10.63
N PRO A 62 0.72 3.16 11.90
CA PRO A 62 0.01 4.40 12.21
C PRO A 62 0.79 5.57 11.62
N ALA A 63 0.08 6.51 10.98
CA ALA A 63 0.72 7.64 10.33
C ALA A 63 1.55 8.43 11.36
N GLY A 64 2.78 8.75 10.99
CA GLY A 64 3.70 9.48 11.86
C GLY A 64 4.60 8.61 12.72
N GLU A 65 4.32 7.30 12.83
CA GLU A 65 5.21 6.42 13.60
C GLU A 65 6.45 6.01 12.81
N PHE A 66 6.36 6.00 11.50
CA PHE A 66 7.54 5.77 10.65
C PHE A 66 7.92 7.10 10.03
N LEU A 67 9.13 7.58 10.34
CA LEU A 67 9.60 8.86 9.83
C LEU A 67 10.20 8.67 8.44
N THR A 68 9.65 9.38 7.46
CA THR A 68 10.19 9.39 6.10
C THR A 68 11.12 10.57 5.92
N GLY A 69 12.01 10.46 4.95
CA GLY A 69 13.00 11.51 4.70
C GLY A 69 13.53 11.44 3.27
N ASP A 70 14.73 11.99 3.07
CA ASP A 70 15.33 12.12 1.74
C ASP A 70 15.66 10.76 1.09
N SER A 71 15.69 9.69 1.88
CA SER A 71 15.94 8.34 1.37
C SER A 71 14.67 7.60 0.97
N ASP A 72 13.53 8.28 1.02
CA ASP A 72 12.23 7.68 0.72
C ASP A 72 11.54 8.39 -0.44
N VAL A 73 10.71 7.63 -1.15
CA VAL A 73 9.93 8.13 -2.29
C VAL A 73 8.44 7.91 -1.98
N LEU A 74 7.65 8.95 -2.13
CA LEU A 74 6.19 8.84 -1.99
C LEU A 74 5.62 8.38 -3.33
N LEU A 75 5.05 7.18 -3.38
CA LEU A 75 4.44 6.64 -4.59
C LEU A 75 3.05 7.19 -4.83
N GLY A 76 2.33 7.48 -3.78
CA GLY A 76 0.98 8.02 -3.90
C GLY A 76 0.29 8.13 -2.57
N VAL A 77 -0.85 8.79 -2.57
CA VAL A 77 -1.70 8.96 -1.39
C VAL A 77 -3.08 8.45 -1.74
N PHE A 78 -3.54 7.43 -1.02
CA PHE A 78 -4.90 6.93 -1.19
C PHE A 78 -5.87 7.79 -0.36
N THR A 79 -7.06 8.02 -0.92
CA THR A 79 -8.14 8.63 -0.15
C THR A 79 -9.15 7.54 0.13
N LEU A 80 -9.16 7.04 1.37
CA LEU A 80 -10.02 5.92 1.75
C LEU A 80 -11.48 6.36 1.87
N PRO A 81 -12.43 5.52 1.40
CA PRO A 81 -13.85 5.81 1.56
C PRO A 81 -14.30 5.45 2.99
N GLU A 82 -15.46 5.94 3.36
CA GLU A 82 -16.16 5.51 4.59
C GLU A 82 -15.41 5.74 5.90
N VAL A 83 -14.41 6.62 5.88
CA VAL A 83 -13.70 7.02 7.10
C VAL A 83 -13.74 8.54 7.21
N GLU A 84 -13.47 9.04 8.41
CA GLU A 84 -13.42 10.49 8.64
C GLU A 84 -12.35 11.13 7.75
N GLU A 85 -12.62 12.31 7.24
CA GLU A 85 -11.71 13.01 6.35
C GLU A 85 -10.30 13.14 6.93
N ALA A 86 -10.19 13.39 8.23
CA ALA A 86 -8.90 13.54 8.90
C ALA A 86 -8.08 12.24 8.88
N ALA A 87 -8.72 11.09 8.72
CA ALA A 87 -8.04 9.79 8.71
C ALA A 87 -8.06 9.13 7.32
N ALA A 88 -8.60 9.80 6.30
CA ALA A 88 -8.81 9.20 4.99
C ALA A 88 -7.53 9.09 4.16
N GLN A 89 -6.53 9.93 4.41
CA GLN A 89 -5.31 9.96 3.61
C GLN A 89 -4.36 8.87 4.08
N CYS A 90 -4.00 7.97 3.17
CA CYS A 90 -3.07 6.87 3.45
C CYS A 90 -1.92 6.95 2.45
N GLU A 91 -0.74 7.30 2.92
CA GLU A 91 0.44 7.46 2.08
C GLU A 91 1.12 6.11 1.86
N PHE A 92 1.63 5.90 0.64
CA PHE A 92 2.44 4.72 0.33
C PHE A 92 3.85 5.19 -0.02
N TRP A 93 4.79 4.86 0.86
CA TRP A 93 6.20 5.22 0.71
C TRP A 93 7.05 4.00 0.36
N MET A 94 8.17 4.25 -0.29
CA MET A 94 9.13 3.22 -0.63
C MET A 94 10.52 3.81 -0.47
N SER A 95 11.50 3.02 -0.01
CA SER A 95 12.87 3.51 0.04
C SER A 95 13.38 3.77 -1.38
N LYS A 96 14.32 4.70 -1.54
CA LYS A 96 14.90 4.99 -2.86
C LYS A 96 15.55 3.75 -3.46
N ALA A 97 16.23 2.94 -2.64
CA ALA A 97 16.84 1.70 -3.11
C ALA A 97 15.79 0.74 -3.68
N GLN A 98 14.65 0.61 -3.01
CA GLN A 98 13.55 -0.22 -3.51
C GLN A 98 12.93 0.38 -4.76
N PHE A 99 12.79 1.70 -4.82
CA PHE A 99 12.22 2.38 -5.97
C PHE A 99 12.97 2.07 -7.27
N GLU A 100 14.30 1.90 -7.20
CA GLU A 100 15.07 1.53 -8.38
C GLU A 100 14.62 0.21 -9.00
N TYR A 101 14.14 -0.73 -8.18
CA TYR A 101 13.59 -1.99 -8.70
C TYR A 101 12.16 -1.83 -9.22
N TRP A 102 11.36 -0.95 -8.63
CA TRP A 102 9.93 -0.87 -8.89
C TRP A 102 9.51 0.27 -9.81
N LYS A 103 10.43 1.17 -10.18
CA LYS A 103 10.08 2.43 -10.86
C LYS A 103 9.42 2.25 -12.22
N HIS A 104 9.55 1.08 -12.84
CA HIS A 104 8.91 0.78 -14.13
C HIS A 104 7.63 -0.04 -13.96
N THR A 105 7.17 -0.22 -12.74
CA THR A 105 6.01 -1.04 -12.45
C THR A 105 4.90 -0.24 -11.80
N HIS A 106 3.69 -0.69 -12.03
CA HIS A 106 2.51 -0.29 -11.27
C HIS A 106 2.30 -1.34 -10.18
N ILE A 107 2.13 -0.91 -8.95
CA ILE A 107 2.00 -1.78 -7.79
C ILE A 107 0.55 -1.78 -7.33
N THR A 108 0.00 -2.95 -7.07
CA THR A 108 -1.32 -3.09 -6.45
C THR A 108 -1.15 -3.80 -5.12
N VAL A 109 -1.64 -3.20 -4.05
CA VAL A 109 -1.63 -3.80 -2.72
C VAL A 109 -2.87 -4.66 -2.56
N ASP A 110 -2.67 -5.93 -2.28
CA ASP A 110 -3.73 -6.91 -2.06
C ASP A 110 -3.64 -7.47 -0.65
N VAL A 111 -4.55 -8.35 -0.29
CA VAL A 111 -4.61 -8.97 1.05
C VAL A 111 -4.75 -10.47 0.89
N VAL A 112 -4.00 -11.22 1.68
CA VAL A 112 -4.13 -12.67 1.75
C VAL A 112 -4.13 -13.10 3.21
N LYS A 113 -4.61 -14.30 3.48
CA LYS A 113 -4.49 -14.92 4.80
C LYS A 113 -3.03 -15.21 5.06
N GLY A 114 -2.61 -15.01 6.29
CA GLY A 114 -1.25 -15.30 6.69
C GLY A 114 -0.79 -14.34 7.77
N ARG A 115 0.40 -14.65 8.30
CA ARG A 115 0.99 -13.80 9.33
C ARG A 115 1.68 -12.62 8.67
N GLY A 116 1.30 -11.40 9.05
CA GLY A 116 1.99 -10.20 8.61
C GLY A 116 3.31 -10.02 9.33
N SER A 117 4.07 -9.02 8.91
CA SER A 117 5.32 -8.65 9.58
C SER A 117 5.02 -8.15 10.99
N GLY A 118 5.86 -8.50 11.96
CA GLY A 118 5.59 -8.35 13.37
C GLY A 118 4.99 -7.02 13.84
N PHE A 119 5.49 -5.89 13.36
CA PHE A 119 5.01 -4.58 13.80
C PHE A 119 3.99 -3.95 12.86
N SER A 120 3.63 -4.63 11.77
CA SER A 120 2.62 -4.12 10.84
C SER A 120 1.24 -4.24 11.50
N VAL A 121 0.41 -3.20 11.37
CA VAL A 121 -0.84 -3.11 12.13
C VAL A 121 -1.86 -4.21 11.79
N GLU A 122 -1.77 -4.79 10.61
CA GLU A 122 -2.70 -5.86 10.21
C GLU A 122 -2.33 -7.23 10.78
N SER A 123 -1.12 -7.41 11.34
CA SER A 123 -0.65 -8.71 11.83
C SER A 123 -1.62 -9.44 12.75
N PRO A 124 -2.23 -8.76 13.76
CA PRO A 124 -3.15 -9.46 14.66
C PRO A 124 -4.42 -9.98 13.99
N THR A 125 -4.74 -9.53 12.78
CA THR A 125 -5.95 -9.99 12.09
C THR A 125 -5.80 -11.35 11.43
N GLY A 126 -4.57 -11.89 11.35
CA GLY A 126 -4.32 -13.13 10.61
C GLY A 126 -4.31 -12.94 9.10
N ARG A 127 -4.27 -11.70 8.65
CA ARG A 127 -4.17 -11.33 7.23
C ARG A 127 -2.91 -10.51 7.02
N ARG A 128 -2.41 -10.46 5.79
CA ARG A 128 -1.27 -9.62 5.47
C ARG A 128 -1.46 -8.92 4.13
N PHE A 129 -0.88 -7.74 4.01
CA PHE A 129 -0.80 -7.05 2.74
C PHE A 129 0.32 -7.66 1.90
N LEU A 130 0.14 -7.65 0.61
CA LEU A 130 1.20 -8.05 -0.31
C LEU A 130 1.13 -7.22 -1.58
N ILE A 131 2.25 -7.16 -2.29
CA ILE A 131 2.35 -6.41 -3.54
C ILE A 131 2.19 -7.34 -4.72
N ARG A 132 1.36 -6.91 -5.68
CA ARG A 132 1.31 -7.48 -7.03
C ARG A 132 1.73 -6.36 -7.99
N SER A 133 2.53 -6.69 -8.99
CA SER A 133 3.04 -5.67 -9.88
C SER A 133 2.80 -6.01 -11.35
N ARG A 134 2.78 -4.98 -12.18
CA ARG A 134 2.78 -5.12 -13.63
C ARG A 134 3.64 -4.02 -14.21
N LEU A 135 4.21 -4.29 -15.39
CA LEU A 135 4.99 -3.27 -16.08
C LEU A 135 4.07 -2.15 -16.54
N MET A 136 4.52 -0.92 -16.35
CA MET A 136 3.79 0.23 -16.85
C MET A 136 4.08 0.40 -18.34
N LYS A 137 3.04 0.72 -19.09
CA LYS A 137 3.21 1.06 -20.50
C LYS A 137 3.66 2.50 -20.59
N SER A 138 4.67 2.74 -21.37
CA SER A 138 5.15 4.09 -21.63
C SER A 138 4.29 4.80 -22.64
#